data_08bcebd7500566a467366e378dec58f1
#
_entry.id   08bcebd7500566a467366e378dec58f1
#
_cell.length_a   1.000
_cell.length_b   1.000
_cell.length_c   1.000
_cell.angle_alpha   90.00
_cell.angle_beta   90.00
_cell.angle_gamma   90.00
#
_symmetry.space_group_name_H-M   'P 1'
#
loop_
_entity.id
_entity.type
_entity.pdbx_description
1 polymer ?
#
loop_
_entity_poly.entity_id
_entity_poly.type
_entity_poly.pdbx_seq_one_letter_code
_entity_poly.pdbx_strand_id
1 'polypeptide(L)'
;MVKQFEKHDGSIVSYIDEIRDEEFKKFIFNNERKNDARILRDEKKLKAYILKLFKELRARIINRLSLLYTSCSIDGKLLSQHLLQAADPKDVIEYNDRVKNLNLRDDLKPLVRDFLMVSFTSREEIVYNNIDLDIIETFVKIEEKGEAHIREQVEEEEIRQSKILNSERRSHKSETAAALLLFKQRLWMTHFKKVTNEIKDISLYSETLAKFNQKLRSIKERIDIANRNIFRLVVNEERRITQLVTLSIFKDNKVEQYVYITEADRSVCEQCGELHGKIFNRIDAEPGVNYPKMHVNCRCTTFPYVGNKLFDRDNFMWR
;
A
#
# COMPACT_ATOMS: atom_id res chain seq x y z
N MET A 1 12.01 -4.00 -37.64
CA MET A 1 11.57 -2.60 -37.90
C MET A 1 10.86 -2.11 -36.66
N VAL A 2 11.32 -0.98 -36.10
CA VAL A 2 10.69 -0.39 -34.92
C VAL A 2 9.37 0.21 -35.33
N LYS A 3 8.29 -0.17 -34.66
CA LYS A 3 6.94 0.38 -34.85
C LYS A 3 6.66 1.37 -33.73
N GLN A 4 5.79 2.34 -33.99
CA GLN A 4 5.41 3.38 -33.02
C GLN A 4 3.91 3.56 -33.00
N PHE A 5 3.37 3.94 -31.86
CA PHE A 5 2.01 4.45 -31.74
C PHE A 5 1.97 5.61 -30.72
N GLU A 6 1.09 6.53 -30.95
CA GLU A 6 0.85 7.69 -30.08
C GLU A 6 -0.25 7.34 -29.07
N LYS A 7 -0.01 7.64 -27.79
CA LYS A 7 -1.00 7.50 -26.73
C LYS A 7 -1.92 8.71 -26.64
N HIS A 8 -3.03 8.60 -25.91
CA HIS A 8 -3.95 9.70 -25.66
C HIS A 8 -3.34 10.91 -24.96
N ASP A 9 -2.24 10.73 -24.23
CA ASP A 9 -1.47 11.80 -23.58
C ASP A 9 -0.41 12.46 -24.50
N GLY A 10 -0.36 12.05 -25.78
CA GLY A 10 0.62 12.53 -26.77
C GLY A 10 1.99 11.86 -26.67
N SER A 11 2.19 10.93 -25.75
CA SER A 11 3.46 10.17 -25.67
C SER A 11 3.57 9.15 -26.78
N ILE A 12 4.78 9.02 -27.35
CA ILE A 12 5.09 8.03 -28.39
C ILE A 12 5.72 6.82 -27.74
N VAL A 13 5.15 5.64 -28.03
CA VAL A 13 5.71 4.35 -27.59
C VAL A 13 6.21 3.57 -28.77
N SER A 14 7.47 3.15 -28.69
CA SER A 14 8.10 2.30 -29.69
C SER A 14 8.02 0.84 -29.27
N TYR A 15 7.73 -0.04 -30.21
CA TYR A 15 7.77 -1.49 -30.02
C TYR A 15 8.39 -2.19 -31.22
N ILE A 16 8.91 -3.39 -31.03
CA ILE A 16 9.67 -4.09 -32.05
C ILE A 16 8.77 -5.01 -32.86
N ASP A 17 7.95 -5.79 -32.17
CA ASP A 17 7.04 -6.76 -32.80
C ASP A 17 5.87 -7.09 -31.88
N GLU A 18 4.99 -7.96 -32.36
CA GLU A 18 3.84 -8.51 -31.61
C GLU A 18 3.93 -10.04 -31.60
N ILE A 19 3.42 -10.65 -30.55
CA ILE A 19 3.32 -12.11 -30.50
C ILE A 19 2.38 -12.58 -31.59
N ARG A 20 2.91 -13.33 -32.54
CA ARG A 20 2.12 -13.93 -33.64
C ARG A 20 1.76 -15.40 -33.38
N ASP A 21 2.54 -16.08 -32.53
CA ASP A 21 2.28 -17.46 -32.14
C ASP A 21 1.13 -17.55 -31.13
N GLU A 22 -0.04 -18.01 -31.58
CA GLU A 22 -1.25 -18.10 -30.76
C GLU A 22 -1.13 -19.14 -29.63
N GLU A 23 -0.32 -20.18 -29.79
CA GLU A 23 -0.10 -21.16 -28.71
C GLU A 23 0.80 -20.56 -27.62
N PHE A 24 1.82 -19.81 -28.01
CA PHE A 24 2.67 -19.07 -27.09
C PHE A 24 1.89 -18.00 -26.34
N LYS A 25 1.03 -17.23 -27.02
CA LYS A 25 0.08 -16.31 -26.37
C LYS A 25 -0.77 -17.02 -25.32
N LYS A 26 -1.41 -18.12 -25.68
CA LYS A 26 -2.26 -18.90 -24.75
C LYS A 26 -1.45 -19.38 -23.55
N PHE A 27 -0.22 -19.83 -23.77
CA PHE A 27 0.66 -20.27 -22.69
C PHE A 27 0.96 -19.13 -21.70
N ILE A 28 1.43 -17.97 -22.17
CA ILE A 28 1.73 -16.80 -21.36
C ILE A 28 0.49 -16.39 -20.56
N PHE A 29 -0.65 -16.20 -21.23
CA PHE A 29 -1.86 -15.73 -20.59
C PHE A 29 -2.40 -16.71 -19.53
N ASN A 30 -2.29 -17.99 -19.74
CA ASN A 30 -2.67 -18.98 -18.74
C ASN A 30 -1.78 -18.94 -17.49
N ASN A 31 -0.47 -18.70 -17.67
CA ASN A 31 0.46 -18.57 -16.58
C ASN A 31 0.22 -17.28 -15.80
N GLU A 32 0.08 -16.15 -16.48
CA GLU A 32 -0.18 -14.85 -15.82
C GLU A 32 -1.54 -14.87 -15.11
N ARG A 33 -2.58 -15.45 -15.70
CA ARG A 33 -3.88 -15.60 -15.05
C ARG A 33 -3.82 -16.41 -13.74
N LYS A 34 -2.99 -17.47 -13.69
CA LYS A 34 -2.79 -18.24 -12.45
C LYS A 34 -2.05 -17.43 -11.40
N ASN A 35 -1.02 -16.69 -11.81
CA ASN A 35 -0.26 -15.81 -10.94
C ASN A 35 -1.16 -14.69 -10.36
N ASP A 36 -1.94 -14.04 -11.20
CA ASP A 36 -2.86 -12.99 -10.75
C ASP A 36 -3.91 -13.53 -9.75
N ALA A 37 -4.47 -14.72 -10.00
CA ALA A 37 -5.39 -15.34 -9.05
C ALA A 37 -4.74 -15.61 -7.67
N ARG A 38 -3.44 -15.88 -7.61
CA ARG A 38 -2.67 -16.00 -6.37
C ARG A 38 -2.53 -14.63 -5.70
N ILE A 39 -2.06 -13.64 -6.44
CA ILE A 39 -1.87 -12.25 -5.95
C ILE A 39 -3.18 -11.71 -5.38
N LEU A 40 -4.30 -11.85 -6.10
CA LEU A 40 -5.62 -11.39 -5.64
C LEU A 40 -6.07 -12.06 -4.33
N ARG A 41 -5.74 -13.34 -4.12
CA ARG A 41 -6.04 -14.02 -2.84
C ARG A 41 -5.25 -13.42 -1.68
N ASP A 42 -3.98 -13.11 -1.90
CA ASP A 42 -3.10 -12.56 -0.88
C ASP A 42 -3.45 -11.09 -0.60
N GLU A 43 -3.78 -10.30 -1.61
CA GLU A 43 -4.36 -8.96 -1.46
C GLU A 43 -5.67 -8.99 -0.65
N LYS A 44 -6.52 -10.00 -0.84
CA LYS A 44 -7.75 -10.15 -0.05
C LYS A 44 -7.47 -10.39 1.44
N LYS A 45 -6.45 -11.22 1.75
CA LYS A 45 -6.00 -11.44 3.14
C LYS A 45 -5.46 -10.15 3.75
N LEU A 46 -4.60 -9.43 3.01
CA LEU A 46 -4.05 -8.14 3.42
C LEU A 46 -5.17 -7.12 3.68
N LYS A 47 -6.14 -7.01 2.77
CA LYS A 47 -7.30 -6.13 2.92
C LYS A 47 -8.08 -6.41 4.19
N ALA A 48 -8.32 -7.69 4.48
CA ALA A 48 -9.04 -8.09 5.70
C ALA A 48 -8.26 -7.70 6.97
N TYR A 49 -6.94 -7.86 6.96
CA TYR A 49 -6.08 -7.47 8.07
C TYR A 49 -6.08 -5.96 8.29
N ILE A 50 -5.87 -5.15 7.26
CA ILE A 50 -5.89 -3.68 7.37
C ILE A 50 -7.27 -3.20 7.82
N LEU A 51 -8.35 -3.76 7.28
CA LEU A 51 -9.71 -3.44 7.69
C LEU A 51 -9.95 -3.74 9.18
N LYS A 52 -9.42 -4.85 9.70
CA LYS A 52 -9.48 -5.21 11.12
C LYS A 52 -8.80 -4.13 11.98
N LEU A 53 -7.57 -3.73 11.63
CA LEU A 53 -6.83 -2.70 12.34
C LEU A 53 -7.59 -1.36 12.39
N PHE A 54 -8.17 -0.94 11.27
CA PHE A 54 -8.96 0.31 11.23
C PHE A 54 -10.30 0.21 11.99
N LYS A 55 -10.92 -0.97 12.02
CA LYS A 55 -12.10 -1.18 12.88
C LYS A 55 -11.75 -1.06 14.37
N GLU A 56 -10.63 -1.65 14.78
CA GLU A 56 -10.11 -1.56 16.15
C GLU A 56 -9.74 -0.12 16.50
N LEU A 57 -9.00 0.58 15.64
CA LEU A 57 -8.66 2.00 15.80
C LEU A 57 -9.93 2.85 15.96
N ARG A 58 -10.89 2.68 15.07
CA ARG A 58 -12.18 3.38 15.14
C ARG A 58 -12.91 3.16 16.48
N ALA A 59 -12.94 1.91 16.94
CA ALA A 59 -13.59 1.57 18.21
C ALA A 59 -12.89 2.25 19.39
N ARG A 60 -11.54 2.24 19.44
CA ARG A 60 -10.77 2.91 20.49
C ARG A 60 -11.02 4.42 20.51
N ILE A 61 -10.94 5.09 19.35
CA ILE A 61 -11.17 6.53 19.25
C ILE A 61 -12.59 6.90 19.72
N ILE A 62 -13.60 6.19 19.21
CA ILE A 62 -15.00 6.47 19.58
C ILE A 62 -15.22 6.25 21.07
N ASN A 63 -14.67 5.19 21.65
CA ASN A 63 -14.79 4.91 23.08
C ASN A 63 -14.15 6.03 23.92
N ARG A 64 -12.91 6.44 23.61
CA ARG A 64 -12.23 7.54 24.31
C ARG A 64 -13.02 8.83 24.26
N LEU A 65 -13.51 9.21 23.08
CA LEU A 65 -14.30 10.43 22.90
C LEU A 65 -15.65 10.35 23.61
N SER A 66 -16.30 9.19 23.60
CA SER A 66 -17.57 8.99 24.28
C SER A 66 -17.41 9.08 25.81
N LEU A 67 -16.34 8.48 26.36
CA LEU A 67 -16.01 8.58 27.78
C LEU A 67 -15.71 10.02 28.18
N LEU A 68 -14.90 10.74 27.38
CA LEU A 68 -14.63 12.16 27.62
C LEU A 68 -15.93 12.99 27.63
N TYR A 69 -16.79 12.79 26.61
CA TYR A 69 -18.08 13.47 26.54
C TYR A 69 -18.93 13.19 27.76
N THR A 70 -19.06 11.92 28.14
CA THR A 70 -19.90 11.52 29.32
C THR A 70 -19.36 12.10 30.62
N SER A 71 -18.03 12.12 30.81
CA SER A 71 -17.40 12.63 32.05
C SER A 71 -17.37 14.16 32.13
N CYS A 72 -17.46 14.86 31.00
CA CYS A 72 -17.35 16.32 30.93
C CYS A 72 -18.70 17.03 30.60
N SER A 73 -19.81 16.30 30.43
CA SER A 73 -21.11 16.89 30.11
C SER A 73 -22.07 16.92 31.32
N ILE A 74 -22.90 17.97 31.38
CA ILE A 74 -24.01 18.08 32.28
C ILE A 74 -25.26 18.36 31.44
N ASP A 75 -26.36 17.66 31.69
CA ASP A 75 -27.63 17.76 30.94
C ASP A 75 -27.43 17.68 29.41
N GLY A 76 -26.50 16.81 28.95
CA GLY A 76 -26.22 16.61 27.55
C GLY A 76 -25.44 17.75 26.87
N LYS A 77 -24.88 18.69 27.64
CA LYS A 77 -24.01 19.76 27.16
C LYS A 77 -22.58 19.54 27.66
N LEU A 78 -21.62 19.55 26.72
CA LEU A 78 -20.22 19.48 27.06
C LEU A 78 -19.76 20.81 27.64
N LEU A 79 -19.17 20.79 28.82
CA LEU A 79 -18.67 21.97 29.50
C LEU A 79 -17.16 22.12 29.33
N SER A 80 -16.73 23.21 28.71
CA SER A 80 -15.31 23.52 28.48
C SER A 80 -14.48 23.50 29.76
N GLN A 81 -15.02 24.01 30.85
CA GLN A 81 -14.35 23.99 32.16
C GLN A 81 -14.03 22.58 32.67
N HIS A 82 -14.81 21.54 32.30
CA HIS A 82 -14.54 20.15 32.67
C HIS A 82 -13.47 19.52 31.76
N LEU A 83 -13.42 19.92 30.49
CA LEU A 83 -12.36 19.49 29.56
C LEU A 83 -10.98 19.99 29.98
N LEU A 84 -10.93 21.23 30.49
CA LEU A 84 -9.70 21.90 30.93
C LEU A 84 -9.26 21.48 32.35
N GLN A 85 -10.05 20.68 33.09
CA GLN A 85 -9.57 20.12 34.35
C GLN A 85 -8.32 19.27 34.15
N ALA A 86 -7.50 19.23 35.21
CA ALA A 86 -6.28 18.43 35.20
C ALA A 86 -6.55 16.96 34.79
N ALA A 87 -5.68 16.39 33.98
CA ALA A 87 -5.71 14.97 33.62
C ALA A 87 -5.58 14.10 34.87
N ASP A 88 -6.24 12.94 34.87
CA ASP A 88 -6.06 11.96 35.95
C ASP A 88 -4.61 11.45 35.93
N PRO A 89 -3.89 11.45 37.06
CA PRO A 89 -2.54 10.91 37.14
C PRO A 89 -2.42 9.47 36.63
N LYS A 90 -3.46 8.65 36.80
CA LYS A 90 -3.53 7.30 36.27
C LYS A 90 -3.46 7.27 34.75
N ASP A 91 -4.23 8.12 34.08
CA ASP A 91 -4.26 8.20 32.62
C ASP A 91 -2.88 8.66 32.08
N VAL A 92 -2.22 9.57 32.78
CA VAL A 92 -0.89 10.05 32.43
C VAL A 92 0.16 8.94 32.59
N ILE A 93 0.11 8.15 33.66
CA ILE A 93 1.01 7.01 33.88
C ILE A 93 0.80 5.96 32.78
N GLU A 94 -0.44 5.57 32.51
CA GLU A 94 -0.77 4.59 31.47
C GLU A 94 -0.28 5.03 30.08
N TYR A 95 -0.50 6.30 29.73
CA TYR A 95 0.01 6.85 28.48
C TYR A 95 1.54 6.77 28.39
N ASN A 96 2.25 7.21 29.43
CA ASN A 96 3.71 7.18 29.45
C ASN A 96 4.27 5.77 29.32
N ASP A 97 3.61 4.77 29.95
CA ASP A 97 4.02 3.39 29.86
C ASP A 97 3.79 2.83 28.43
N ARG A 98 2.67 3.20 27.80
CA ARG A 98 2.43 2.85 26.38
C ARG A 98 3.48 3.46 25.46
N VAL A 99 3.86 4.74 25.65
CA VAL A 99 4.89 5.42 24.84
C VAL A 99 6.25 4.74 25.03
N LYS A 100 6.63 4.38 26.27
CA LYS A 100 7.89 3.67 26.55
C LYS A 100 7.96 2.30 25.88
N ASN A 101 6.82 1.61 25.81
CA ASN A 101 6.71 0.27 25.20
C ASN A 101 6.50 0.31 23.69
N LEU A 102 6.39 1.50 23.09
CA LEU A 102 6.18 1.66 21.67
C LEU A 102 7.45 1.30 20.89
N ASN A 103 7.41 0.20 20.15
CA ASN A 103 8.53 -0.24 19.33
C ASN A 103 8.57 0.56 18.02
N LEU A 104 9.25 1.70 18.04
CA LEU A 104 9.45 2.56 16.88
C LEU A 104 10.88 2.44 16.36
N ARG A 105 11.01 2.33 15.03
CA ARG A 105 12.29 2.49 14.36
C ARG A 105 12.86 3.89 14.63
N ASP A 106 14.19 4.01 14.67
CA ASP A 106 14.86 5.26 15.00
C ASP A 106 14.54 6.41 14.04
N ASP A 107 14.34 6.09 12.76
CA ASP A 107 13.99 7.09 11.74
C ASP A 107 12.55 7.62 11.87
N LEU A 108 11.66 6.91 12.57
CA LEU A 108 10.29 7.37 12.85
C LEU A 108 10.19 8.22 14.11
N LYS A 109 11.10 8.03 15.06
CA LYS A 109 11.07 8.76 16.33
C LYS A 109 11.01 10.29 16.17
N PRO A 110 11.82 10.94 15.29
CA PRO A 110 11.69 12.37 15.04
C PRO A 110 10.34 12.76 14.45
N LEU A 111 9.78 11.92 13.54
CA LEU A 111 8.53 12.20 12.86
C LEU A 111 7.31 12.20 13.80
N VAL A 112 7.29 11.27 14.77
CA VAL A 112 6.18 11.12 15.71
C VAL A 112 6.40 11.87 17.03
N ARG A 113 7.59 12.40 17.26
CA ARG A 113 7.96 13.09 18.51
C ARG A 113 6.95 14.17 18.89
N ASP A 114 6.57 15.01 17.95
CA ASP A 114 5.66 16.13 18.19
C ASP A 114 4.24 15.68 18.55
N PHE A 115 3.87 14.42 18.24
CA PHE A 115 2.61 13.78 18.63
C PHE A 115 2.71 13.08 20.00
N LEU A 116 3.91 12.76 20.46
CA LEU A 116 4.16 12.03 21.70
C LEU A 116 4.67 12.90 22.84
N MET A 117 5.28 14.05 22.53
CA MET A 117 5.77 15.00 23.54
C MET A 117 4.68 15.99 23.91
N VAL A 118 4.02 15.76 25.02
CA VAL A 118 2.98 16.66 25.49
C VAL A 118 3.12 16.89 26.99
N SER A 119 3.00 18.16 27.39
CA SER A 119 2.69 18.51 28.76
C SER A 119 1.22 18.22 29.02
N PHE A 120 0.93 17.21 29.82
CA PHE A 120 -0.45 16.86 30.16
C PHE A 120 -1.02 17.84 31.16
N THR A 121 -1.73 18.83 30.67
CA THR A 121 -2.37 19.83 31.53
C THR A 121 -3.84 19.55 31.72
N SER A 122 -4.52 18.89 30.75
CA SER A 122 -5.97 18.72 30.81
C SER A 122 -6.46 17.32 30.43
N ARG A 123 -7.72 17.02 30.80
CA ARG A 123 -8.42 15.78 30.39
C ARG A 123 -8.58 15.67 28.89
N GLU A 124 -8.79 16.78 28.21
CA GLU A 124 -8.90 16.81 26.75
C GLU A 124 -7.58 16.42 26.10
N GLU A 125 -6.48 17.02 26.54
CA GLU A 125 -5.16 16.74 25.97
C GLU A 125 -4.74 15.28 26.11
N ILE A 126 -4.92 14.67 27.29
CA ILE A 126 -4.55 13.27 27.47
C ILE A 126 -5.37 12.33 26.57
N VAL A 127 -6.63 12.66 26.28
CA VAL A 127 -7.48 11.87 25.38
C VAL A 127 -6.98 12.00 23.93
N TYR A 128 -6.68 13.23 23.46
CA TYR A 128 -6.14 13.42 22.10
C TYR A 128 -4.78 12.76 21.91
N ASN A 129 -3.91 12.84 22.91
CA ASN A 129 -2.60 12.19 22.86
C ASN A 129 -2.72 10.67 22.82
N ASN A 130 -3.66 10.11 23.55
CA ASN A 130 -3.97 8.69 23.44
C ASN A 130 -4.54 8.31 22.07
N ILE A 131 -5.31 9.19 21.41
CA ILE A 131 -5.78 8.99 20.04
C ILE A 131 -4.60 8.99 19.06
N ASP A 132 -3.67 9.94 19.19
CA ASP A 132 -2.44 9.98 18.37
C ASP A 132 -1.64 8.69 18.55
N LEU A 133 -1.46 8.23 19.78
CA LEU A 133 -0.77 7.00 20.09
C LEU A 133 -1.48 5.77 19.47
N ASP A 134 -2.82 5.71 19.55
CA ASP A 134 -3.60 4.65 18.90
C ASP A 134 -3.41 4.64 17.38
N ILE A 135 -3.30 5.82 16.74
CA ILE A 135 -3.02 5.96 15.31
C ILE A 135 -1.60 5.48 15.01
N ILE A 136 -0.59 5.92 15.77
CA ILE A 136 0.81 5.52 15.60
C ILE A 136 0.95 4.00 15.70
N GLU A 137 0.43 3.36 16.75
CA GLU A 137 0.45 1.90 16.93
C GLU A 137 -0.20 1.16 15.75
N THR A 138 -1.30 1.73 15.22
CA THR A 138 -1.99 1.16 14.05
C THR A 138 -1.12 1.24 12.81
N PHE A 139 -0.45 2.38 12.58
CA PHE A 139 0.41 2.57 11.42
C PHE A 139 1.70 1.75 11.47
N VAL A 140 2.27 1.52 12.66
CA VAL A 140 3.39 0.59 12.85
C VAL A 140 2.99 -0.83 12.38
N LYS A 141 1.85 -1.34 12.84
CA LYS A 141 1.34 -2.66 12.43
C LYS A 141 1.03 -2.76 10.94
N ILE A 142 0.55 -1.66 10.33
CA ILE A 142 0.31 -1.58 8.88
C ILE A 142 1.64 -1.62 8.12
N GLU A 143 2.64 -0.87 8.57
CA GLU A 143 3.98 -0.87 7.95
C GLU A 143 4.59 -2.27 7.98
N GLU A 144 4.62 -2.90 9.16
CA GLU A 144 5.17 -4.25 9.34
C GLU A 144 4.48 -5.27 8.43
N LYS A 145 3.15 -5.27 8.43
CA LYS A 145 2.38 -6.20 7.58
C LYS A 145 2.49 -5.89 6.10
N GLY A 146 2.49 -4.61 5.73
CA GLY A 146 2.67 -4.17 4.35
C GLY A 146 4.05 -4.52 3.80
N GLU A 147 5.10 -4.27 4.57
CA GLU A 147 6.46 -4.65 4.20
C GLU A 147 6.62 -6.18 4.06
N ALA A 148 6.10 -6.95 5.02
CA ALA A 148 6.14 -8.41 4.95
C ALA A 148 5.41 -8.94 3.71
N HIS A 149 4.22 -8.39 3.40
CA HIS A 149 3.48 -8.75 2.20
C HIS A 149 4.25 -8.42 0.92
N ILE A 150 4.83 -7.23 0.82
CA ILE A 150 5.62 -6.82 -0.36
C ILE A 150 6.82 -7.75 -0.56
N ARG A 151 7.55 -8.07 0.51
CA ARG A 151 8.70 -9.00 0.45
C ARG A 151 8.29 -10.40 0.01
N GLU A 152 7.18 -10.92 0.52
CA GLU A 152 6.62 -12.21 0.11
C GLU A 152 6.28 -12.22 -1.39
N GLN A 153 5.61 -11.17 -1.91
CA GLN A 153 5.28 -11.08 -3.34
C GLN A 153 6.53 -10.96 -4.23
N VAL A 154 7.56 -10.24 -3.78
CA VAL A 154 8.85 -10.18 -4.49
C VAL A 154 9.53 -11.55 -4.51
N GLU A 155 9.56 -12.25 -3.39
CA GLU A 155 10.15 -13.59 -3.31
C GLU A 155 9.46 -14.60 -4.23
N GLU A 156 8.13 -14.58 -4.25
CA GLU A 156 7.34 -15.40 -5.17
C GLU A 156 7.61 -15.07 -6.65
N GLU A 157 7.80 -13.79 -6.96
CA GLU A 157 8.16 -13.36 -8.32
C GLU A 157 9.58 -13.81 -8.70
N GLU A 158 10.55 -13.72 -7.79
CA GLU A 158 11.90 -14.26 -8.02
C GLU A 158 11.86 -15.76 -8.34
N ILE A 159 11.07 -16.53 -7.57
CA ILE A 159 10.86 -17.97 -7.82
C ILE A 159 10.19 -18.20 -9.17
N ARG A 160 9.16 -17.42 -9.48
CA ARG A 160 8.44 -17.53 -10.75
C ARG A 160 9.36 -17.26 -11.94
N GLN A 161 10.11 -16.17 -11.90
CA GLN A 161 11.00 -15.77 -12.98
C GLN A 161 12.17 -16.74 -13.15
N SER A 162 12.75 -17.28 -12.06
CA SER A 162 13.80 -18.27 -12.15
C SER A 162 13.35 -19.55 -12.88
N LYS A 163 12.10 -19.97 -12.64
CA LYS A 163 11.49 -21.09 -13.36
C LYS A 163 11.28 -20.79 -14.84
N ILE A 164 10.73 -19.59 -15.15
CA ILE A 164 10.50 -19.16 -16.54
C ILE A 164 11.81 -19.10 -17.33
N LEU A 165 12.86 -18.59 -16.72
CA LEU A 165 14.17 -18.39 -17.36
C LEU A 165 15.09 -19.61 -17.27
N ASN A 166 14.66 -20.69 -16.60
CA ASN A 166 15.48 -21.86 -16.29
C ASN A 166 16.85 -21.46 -15.72
N SER A 167 16.83 -20.54 -14.76
CA SER A 167 18.01 -19.95 -14.14
C SER A 167 18.03 -20.14 -12.63
N GLU A 168 19.18 -20.01 -12.01
CA GLU A 168 19.28 -19.97 -10.56
C GLU A 168 18.55 -18.75 -10.00
N ARG A 169 17.78 -18.95 -8.91
CA ARG A 169 17.14 -17.87 -8.21
C ARG A 169 18.20 -16.95 -7.59
N ARG A 170 18.12 -15.67 -7.91
CA ARG A 170 18.89 -14.62 -7.25
C ARG A 170 17.97 -13.77 -6.39
N SER A 171 18.46 -13.38 -5.22
CA SER A 171 17.70 -12.54 -4.29
C SER A 171 18.04 -11.06 -4.50
N HIS A 172 17.02 -10.24 -4.73
CA HIS A 172 17.11 -8.79 -4.93
C HIS A 172 16.76 -8.02 -3.64
N LYS A 173 17.28 -8.48 -2.50
CA LYS A 173 16.97 -7.90 -1.19
C LYS A 173 17.36 -6.43 -1.05
N SER A 174 18.49 -6.02 -1.65
CA SER A 174 18.97 -4.63 -1.63
C SER A 174 18.06 -3.70 -2.41
N GLU A 175 17.68 -4.09 -3.62
CA GLU A 175 16.75 -3.33 -4.48
C GLU A 175 15.38 -3.24 -3.83
N THR A 176 14.89 -4.34 -3.28
CA THR A 176 13.62 -4.38 -2.54
C THR A 176 13.68 -3.45 -1.33
N ALA A 177 14.76 -3.48 -0.55
CA ALA A 177 14.92 -2.63 0.63
C ALA A 177 14.95 -1.14 0.24
N ALA A 178 15.68 -0.77 -0.81
CA ALA A 178 15.72 0.60 -1.32
C ALA A 178 14.33 1.07 -1.80
N ALA A 179 13.61 0.21 -2.52
CA ALA A 179 12.27 0.54 -3.02
C ALA A 179 11.22 0.64 -1.90
N LEU A 180 11.37 -0.12 -0.81
CA LEU A 180 10.51 -0.06 0.39
C LEU A 180 10.65 1.26 1.16
N LEU A 181 11.77 1.97 1.05
CA LEU A 181 11.91 3.29 1.68
C LEU A 181 10.84 4.26 1.19
N LEU A 182 10.53 4.25 -0.10
CA LEU A 182 9.48 5.11 -0.66
C LEU A 182 8.09 4.73 -0.16
N PHE A 183 7.79 3.43 -0.02
CA PHE A 183 6.55 2.96 0.60
C PHE A 183 6.41 3.50 2.03
N LYS A 184 7.45 3.33 2.86
CA LYS A 184 7.47 3.79 4.25
C LYS A 184 7.30 5.31 4.32
N GLN A 185 8.03 6.05 3.49
CA GLN A 185 7.91 7.49 3.41
C GLN A 185 6.48 7.94 3.06
N ARG A 186 5.85 7.34 2.05
CA ARG A 186 4.47 7.65 1.65
C ARG A 186 3.47 7.32 2.76
N LEU A 187 3.65 6.18 3.44
CA LEU A 187 2.79 5.77 4.54
C LEU A 187 2.81 6.80 5.67
N TRP A 188 3.99 7.22 6.12
CA TRP A 188 4.15 8.10 7.27
C TRP A 188 3.99 9.59 6.93
N MET A 189 4.65 10.07 5.87
CA MET A 189 4.65 11.49 5.56
C MET A 189 3.35 11.98 4.92
N THR A 190 2.63 11.09 4.25
CA THR A 190 1.39 11.45 3.57
C THR A 190 0.17 10.95 4.33
N HIS A 191 0.06 9.62 4.52
CA HIS A 191 -1.18 9.02 5.03
C HIS A 191 -1.32 9.17 6.54
N PHE A 192 -0.26 8.93 7.32
CA PHE A 192 -0.30 9.12 8.77
C PHE A 192 -0.63 10.56 9.14
N LYS A 193 0.15 11.53 8.62
CA LYS A 193 -0.10 12.97 8.88
C LYS A 193 -1.51 13.40 8.50
N LYS A 194 -2.00 12.92 7.34
CA LYS A 194 -3.34 13.23 6.89
C LYS A 194 -4.41 12.69 7.86
N VAL A 195 -4.33 11.42 8.24
CA VAL A 195 -5.30 10.79 9.15
C VAL A 195 -5.31 11.49 10.50
N THR A 196 -4.13 11.75 11.07
CA THR A 196 -4.01 12.43 12.37
C THR A 196 -4.62 13.83 12.33
N ASN A 197 -4.26 14.64 11.32
CA ASN A 197 -4.79 15.99 11.17
C ASN A 197 -6.32 15.98 10.96
N GLU A 198 -6.81 15.13 10.06
CA GLU A 198 -8.27 15.03 9.78
C GLU A 198 -9.09 14.62 10.99
N ILE A 199 -8.53 13.85 11.92
CA ILE A 199 -9.20 13.49 13.17
C ILE A 199 -9.14 14.64 14.19
N LYS A 200 -7.97 15.31 14.32
CA LYS A 200 -7.79 16.47 15.21
C LYS A 200 -8.63 17.67 14.81
N ASP A 201 -8.80 17.92 13.51
CA ASP A 201 -9.62 19.02 12.99
C ASP A 201 -11.11 18.92 13.38
N ILE A 202 -11.54 17.74 13.85
CA ILE A 202 -12.90 17.56 14.36
C ILE A 202 -12.95 18.08 15.81
N SER A 203 -13.17 19.37 15.98
CA SER A 203 -13.42 19.96 17.30
C SER A 203 -14.53 19.23 18.03
N LEU A 204 -14.25 18.75 19.24
CA LEU A 204 -15.23 18.05 20.07
C LEU A 204 -16.21 19.00 20.78
N TYR A 205 -15.94 20.29 20.80
CA TYR A 205 -16.86 21.27 21.35
C TYR A 205 -18.22 21.11 20.69
N SER A 206 -19.19 20.64 21.48
CA SER A 206 -20.56 20.40 21.03
C SER A 206 -21.51 20.85 22.08
N GLU A 207 -22.36 21.80 21.75
CA GLU A 207 -23.39 22.28 22.61
C GLU A 207 -24.48 21.23 22.88
N THR A 208 -24.54 20.17 22.07
CA THR A 208 -25.59 19.15 22.16
C THR A 208 -25.07 17.75 21.82
N LEU A 209 -25.70 16.72 22.39
CA LEU A 209 -25.43 15.31 22.08
C LEU A 209 -25.62 15.00 20.58
N ALA A 210 -26.60 15.64 19.94
CA ALA A 210 -26.84 15.44 18.50
C ALA A 210 -25.65 15.89 17.67
N LYS A 211 -25.06 17.06 17.94
CA LYS A 211 -23.84 17.56 17.26
C LYS A 211 -22.65 16.67 17.57
N PHE A 212 -22.48 16.20 18.80
CA PHE A 212 -21.43 15.25 19.16
C PHE A 212 -21.53 13.96 18.35
N ASN A 213 -22.71 13.36 18.26
CA ASN A 213 -22.94 12.16 17.46
C ASN A 213 -22.69 12.38 15.96
N GLN A 214 -22.95 13.58 15.43
CA GLN A 214 -22.59 13.95 14.06
C GLN A 214 -21.08 13.95 13.87
N LYS A 215 -20.32 14.49 14.81
CA LYS A 215 -18.84 14.49 14.78
C LYS A 215 -18.28 13.06 14.84
N LEU A 216 -18.83 12.19 15.68
CA LEU A 216 -18.44 10.78 15.71
C LEU A 216 -18.69 10.07 14.36
N ARG A 217 -19.78 10.40 13.66
CA ARG A 217 -20.04 9.90 12.30
C ARG A 217 -18.97 10.38 11.31
N SER A 218 -18.61 11.65 11.36
CA SER A 218 -17.54 12.21 10.51
C SER A 218 -16.19 11.51 10.76
N ILE A 219 -15.83 11.21 12.01
CA ILE A 219 -14.63 10.43 12.34
C ILE A 219 -14.69 9.04 11.71
N LYS A 220 -15.82 8.34 11.83
CA LYS A 220 -15.99 7.02 11.19
C LYS A 220 -15.74 7.06 9.69
N GLU A 221 -16.33 8.02 8.99
CA GLU A 221 -16.18 8.20 7.54
C GLU A 221 -14.73 8.47 7.15
N ARG A 222 -14.01 9.33 7.87
CA ARG A 222 -12.59 9.63 7.62
C ARG A 222 -11.71 8.40 7.83
N ILE A 223 -11.95 7.62 8.87
CA ILE A 223 -11.25 6.35 9.13
C ILE A 223 -11.52 5.33 8.01
N ASP A 224 -12.76 5.23 7.52
CA ASP A 224 -13.11 4.33 6.42
C ASP A 224 -12.47 4.76 5.08
N ILE A 225 -12.31 6.07 4.85
CA ILE A 225 -11.56 6.62 3.71
C ILE A 225 -10.07 6.29 3.85
N ALA A 226 -9.49 6.49 5.04
CA ALA A 226 -8.10 6.19 5.33
C ALA A 226 -7.78 4.70 5.08
N ASN A 227 -8.63 3.79 5.57
CA ASN A 227 -8.52 2.35 5.33
C ASN A 227 -8.41 2.02 3.83
N ARG A 228 -9.32 2.56 2.99
CA ARG A 228 -9.29 2.34 1.55
C ARG A 228 -8.03 2.88 0.88
N ASN A 229 -7.59 4.07 1.28
CA ASN A 229 -6.42 4.71 0.70
C ASN A 229 -5.12 3.99 1.08
N ILE A 230 -5.01 3.52 2.32
CA ILE A 230 -3.83 2.80 2.80
C ILE A 230 -3.74 1.41 2.18
N PHE A 231 -4.85 0.68 2.10
CA PHE A 231 -4.86 -0.59 1.36
C PHE A 231 -4.40 -0.39 -0.08
N ARG A 232 -4.93 0.64 -0.76
CA ARG A 232 -4.53 0.98 -2.14
C ARG A 232 -3.05 1.36 -2.22
N LEU A 233 -2.50 2.07 -1.23
CA LEU A 233 -1.07 2.37 -1.17
C LEU A 233 -0.24 1.10 -1.15
N VAL A 234 -0.52 0.17 -0.22
CA VAL A 234 0.27 -1.07 -0.07
C VAL A 234 0.26 -1.90 -1.35
N VAL A 235 -0.91 -2.12 -1.95
CA VAL A 235 -1.05 -2.87 -3.20
C VAL A 235 -0.34 -2.19 -4.37
N ASN A 236 -0.42 -0.87 -4.44
CA ASN A 236 0.26 -0.13 -5.50
C ASN A 236 1.79 -0.16 -5.36
N GLU A 237 2.30 -0.10 -4.15
CA GLU A 237 3.74 -0.20 -3.91
C GLU A 237 4.24 -1.65 -4.08
N GLU A 238 3.48 -2.64 -3.65
CA GLU A 238 3.76 -4.05 -3.91
C GLU A 238 3.99 -4.28 -5.42
N ARG A 239 3.04 -3.91 -6.26
CA ARG A 239 3.13 -4.11 -7.70
C ARG A 239 4.28 -3.30 -8.33
N ARG A 240 4.51 -2.08 -7.87
CA ARG A 240 5.63 -1.26 -8.33
C ARG A 240 6.98 -1.91 -8.01
N ILE A 241 7.14 -2.40 -6.79
CA ILE A 241 8.41 -2.99 -6.33
C ILE A 241 8.64 -4.33 -7.02
N THR A 242 7.61 -5.17 -7.15
CA THR A 242 7.70 -6.44 -7.87
C THR A 242 8.14 -6.22 -9.32
N GLN A 243 7.57 -5.25 -10.03
CA GLN A 243 7.97 -4.97 -11.42
C GLN A 243 9.39 -4.41 -11.53
N LEU A 244 9.85 -3.58 -10.58
CA LEU A 244 11.25 -3.14 -10.55
C LEU A 244 12.22 -4.32 -10.35
N VAL A 245 11.88 -5.25 -9.47
CA VAL A 245 12.68 -6.47 -9.26
C VAL A 245 12.64 -7.36 -10.50
N THR A 246 11.49 -7.52 -11.15
CA THR A 246 11.37 -8.26 -12.43
C THR A 246 12.32 -7.69 -13.49
N LEU A 247 12.42 -6.36 -13.61
CA LEU A 247 13.34 -5.72 -14.55
C LEU A 247 14.81 -6.01 -14.19
N SER A 248 15.15 -6.04 -12.91
CA SER A 248 16.49 -6.43 -12.43
C SER A 248 16.81 -7.90 -12.76
N ILE A 249 15.84 -8.80 -12.56
CA ILE A 249 15.96 -10.22 -12.93
C ILE A 249 16.20 -10.36 -14.43
N PHE A 250 15.48 -9.62 -15.26
CA PHE A 250 15.70 -9.63 -16.72
C PHE A 250 17.10 -9.15 -17.09
N LYS A 251 17.60 -8.12 -16.42
CA LYS A 251 18.97 -7.63 -16.61
C LYS A 251 20.01 -8.69 -16.25
N ASP A 252 19.87 -9.32 -15.10
CA ASP A 252 20.80 -10.33 -14.57
C ASP A 252 20.86 -11.58 -15.46
N ASN A 253 19.73 -11.95 -16.07
CA ASN A 253 19.60 -13.10 -16.96
C ASN A 253 19.79 -12.72 -18.44
N LYS A 254 20.26 -11.50 -18.75
CA LYS A 254 20.52 -11.03 -20.12
C LYS A 254 19.31 -11.14 -21.05
N VAL A 255 18.11 -11.01 -20.49
CA VAL A 255 16.87 -10.91 -21.26
C VAL A 255 16.91 -9.59 -22.03
N GLU A 256 16.91 -9.65 -23.35
CA GLU A 256 16.99 -8.47 -24.20
C GLU A 256 15.63 -7.83 -24.45
N GLN A 257 14.58 -8.65 -24.49
CA GLN A 257 13.23 -8.23 -24.85
C GLN A 257 12.18 -8.78 -23.86
N TYR A 258 11.07 -8.06 -23.73
CA TYR A 258 9.93 -8.48 -22.94
C TYR A 258 8.62 -8.24 -23.67
N VAL A 259 7.61 -9.01 -23.31
CA VAL A 259 6.22 -8.81 -23.73
C VAL A 259 5.47 -8.07 -22.67
N TYR A 260 4.70 -7.05 -23.03
CA TYR A 260 3.76 -6.38 -22.13
C TYR A 260 2.45 -7.16 -22.03
N ILE A 261 2.03 -7.49 -20.82
CA ILE A 261 0.86 -8.32 -20.55
C ILE A 261 -0.14 -7.57 -19.71
N THR A 262 -1.39 -7.49 -20.15
CA THR A 262 -2.51 -6.98 -19.35
C THR A 262 -3.33 -8.13 -18.78
N GLU A 263 -4.06 -7.85 -17.71
CA GLU A 263 -5.14 -8.72 -17.26
C GLU A 263 -6.19 -8.90 -18.37
N ALA A 264 -6.65 -10.13 -18.55
CA ALA A 264 -7.71 -10.44 -19.53
C ALA A 264 -9.11 -10.20 -18.96
N ASP A 265 -9.34 -9.09 -18.26
CA ASP A 265 -10.63 -8.73 -17.69
C ASP A 265 -11.17 -7.38 -18.18
N ARG A 266 -12.43 -7.06 -17.81
CA ARG A 266 -13.11 -5.83 -18.23
C ARG A 266 -12.57 -4.56 -17.57
N SER A 267 -11.62 -4.64 -16.65
CA SER A 267 -11.03 -3.48 -15.95
C SER A 267 -9.72 -2.99 -16.58
N VAL A 268 -9.30 -3.58 -17.69
CA VAL A 268 -8.15 -3.09 -18.47
C VAL A 268 -8.52 -1.73 -19.08
N CYS A 269 -7.70 -0.72 -18.80
CA CYS A 269 -7.87 0.59 -19.43
C CYS A 269 -7.34 0.57 -20.88
N GLU A 270 -7.82 1.49 -21.69
CA GLU A 270 -7.43 1.61 -23.11
C GLU A 270 -5.92 1.69 -23.27
N GLN A 271 -5.25 2.57 -22.51
CA GLN A 271 -3.81 2.75 -22.54
C GLN A 271 -3.03 1.43 -22.31
N CYS A 272 -3.45 0.62 -21.36
CA CYS A 272 -2.81 -0.68 -21.10
C CYS A 272 -3.18 -1.71 -22.18
N GLY A 273 -4.43 -1.68 -22.67
CA GLY A 273 -4.91 -2.58 -23.72
C GLY A 273 -4.12 -2.43 -25.02
N GLU A 274 -3.77 -1.21 -25.40
CA GLU A 274 -2.95 -0.94 -26.59
C GLU A 274 -1.53 -1.51 -26.53
N LEU A 275 -0.99 -1.70 -25.33
CA LEU A 275 0.34 -2.28 -25.13
C LEU A 275 0.34 -3.81 -25.09
N HIS A 276 -0.84 -4.41 -24.91
CA HIS A 276 -0.98 -5.84 -24.72
C HIS A 276 -0.40 -6.66 -25.87
N GLY A 277 0.50 -7.60 -25.56
CA GLY A 277 1.13 -8.48 -26.53
C GLY A 277 2.27 -7.85 -27.32
N LYS A 278 2.57 -6.55 -27.11
CA LYS A 278 3.69 -5.88 -27.79
C LYS A 278 5.03 -6.24 -27.15
N ILE A 279 6.06 -6.36 -27.98
CA ILE A 279 7.42 -6.74 -27.61
C ILE A 279 8.30 -5.50 -27.61
N PHE A 280 8.95 -5.25 -26.48
CA PHE A 280 9.83 -4.09 -26.26
C PHE A 280 11.25 -4.57 -25.94
N ASN A 281 12.25 -3.74 -26.26
CA ASN A 281 13.59 -3.94 -25.74
C ASN A 281 13.63 -3.62 -24.24
N ARG A 282 14.30 -4.43 -23.44
CA ARG A 282 14.49 -4.17 -22.01
C ARG A 282 15.23 -2.85 -21.75
N ILE A 283 16.18 -2.48 -22.62
CA ILE A 283 16.94 -1.23 -22.45
C ILE A 283 16.07 0.02 -22.58
N ASP A 284 14.95 -0.09 -23.30
CA ASP A 284 13.98 0.98 -23.51
C ASP A 284 12.82 0.94 -22.50
N ALA A 285 12.93 0.07 -21.47
CA ALA A 285 11.88 -0.08 -20.47
C ALA A 285 11.73 1.17 -19.61
N GLU A 286 10.58 1.82 -19.70
CA GLU A 286 10.24 3.03 -18.96
C GLU A 286 8.92 2.83 -18.21
N PRO A 287 8.95 2.77 -16.84
CA PRO A 287 7.75 2.65 -16.03
C PRO A 287 6.77 3.79 -16.29
N GLY A 288 5.51 3.42 -16.57
CA GLY A 288 4.46 4.40 -16.89
C GLY A 288 4.36 4.74 -18.37
N VAL A 289 5.26 4.27 -19.21
CA VAL A 289 5.28 4.48 -20.68
C VAL A 289 5.06 3.15 -21.41
N ASN A 290 6.01 2.24 -21.31
CA ASN A 290 5.96 0.92 -21.97
C ASN A 290 6.24 -0.24 -21.02
N TYR A 291 6.51 0.06 -19.73
CA TYR A 291 6.78 -0.90 -18.68
C TYR A 291 5.80 -0.71 -17.51
N PRO A 292 5.25 -1.77 -16.90
CA PRO A 292 4.43 -1.64 -15.71
C PRO A 292 5.23 -1.04 -14.53
N LYS A 293 4.64 -0.25 -13.68
CA LYS A 293 3.23 0.08 -13.49
C LYS A 293 2.86 1.37 -14.26
N MET A 294 1.76 1.34 -15.00
CA MET A 294 1.34 2.49 -15.83
C MET A 294 0.61 3.56 -15.03
N HIS A 295 -0.25 3.15 -14.10
CA HIS A 295 -1.13 4.05 -13.33
C HIS A 295 -1.53 3.41 -12.00
N VAL A 296 -2.25 4.15 -11.17
CA VAL A 296 -2.82 3.63 -9.92
C VAL A 296 -3.78 2.47 -10.22
N ASN A 297 -3.68 1.37 -9.45
CA ASN A 297 -4.42 0.12 -9.63
C ASN A 297 -4.09 -0.65 -10.94
N CYS A 298 -3.01 -0.31 -11.64
CA CYS A 298 -2.53 -1.10 -12.77
C CYS A 298 -2.14 -2.51 -12.32
N ARG A 299 -2.66 -3.54 -13.03
CA ARG A 299 -2.36 -4.97 -12.78
C ARG A 299 -1.55 -5.61 -13.91
N CYS A 300 -1.03 -4.79 -14.83
CA CYS A 300 -0.21 -5.27 -15.92
C CYS A 300 1.12 -5.82 -15.41
N THR A 301 1.65 -6.76 -16.15
CA THR A 301 2.94 -7.41 -15.89
C THR A 301 3.76 -7.53 -17.18
N THR A 302 4.94 -8.11 -17.08
CA THR A 302 5.79 -8.41 -18.22
C THR A 302 6.22 -9.87 -18.21
N PHE A 303 6.46 -10.41 -19.40
CA PHE A 303 6.98 -11.75 -19.60
C PHE A 303 8.27 -11.68 -20.43
N PRO A 304 9.35 -12.42 -20.08
CA PRO A 304 10.58 -12.38 -20.86
C PRO A 304 10.34 -12.95 -22.26
N TYR A 305 10.76 -12.22 -23.30
CA TYR A 305 10.70 -12.68 -24.67
C TYR A 305 12.09 -13.13 -25.12
N VAL A 306 12.23 -14.43 -25.26
CA VAL A 306 13.52 -15.06 -25.60
C VAL A 306 13.55 -15.63 -27.03
N GLY A 307 12.58 -15.23 -27.86
CA GLY A 307 12.42 -15.69 -29.23
C GLY A 307 11.90 -17.15 -29.31
N ASN A 308 11.55 -17.59 -30.52
CA ASN A 308 11.03 -18.94 -30.74
C ASN A 308 12.02 -20.07 -30.44
N LYS A 309 13.30 -19.75 -30.18
CA LYS A 309 14.39 -20.73 -30.04
C LYS A 309 14.59 -21.28 -28.61
N LEU A 310 14.02 -20.65 -27.59
CA LEU A 310 14.24 -21.01 -26.19
C LEU A 310 13.01 -21.58 -25.49
N PHE A 311 11.91 -21.72 -26.19
CA PHE A 311 10.71 -22.38 -25.65
C PHE A 311 10.78 -23.87 -25.92
N ASP A 312 11.53 -24.56 -25.09
CA ASP A 312 11.43 -26.03 -25.02
C ASP A 312 10.16 -26.37 -24.24
N ARG A 313 9.10 -26.73 -24.97
CA ARG A 313 7.79 -27.11 -24.42
C ARG A 313 7.86 -28.29 -23.44
N ASP A 314 8.84 -29.17 -23.62
CA ASP A 314 8.98 -30.41 -22.86
C ASP A 314 9.65 -30.22 -21.50
N ASN A 315 10.40 -29.13 -21.31
CA ASN A 315 11.08 -28.80 -20.05
C ASN A 315 10.29 -27.82 -19.17
N PHE A 316 9.18 -27.26 -19.66
CA PHE A 316 8.36 -26.31 -18.91
C PHE A 316 7.19 -27.00 -18.20
N MET A 317 7.51 -27.92 -17.29
CA MET A 317 6.51 -28.55 -16.41
C MET A 317 6.43 -27.83 -15.08
N TRP A 318 5.31 -27.14 -14.85
CA TRP A 318 4.89 -26.77 -13.52
C TRP A 318 4.53 -28.04 -12.74
N ARG A 319 5.36 -28.43 -11.78
CA ARG A 319 5.01 -29.42 -10.77
C ARG A 319 4.34 -28.79 -9.59
#